data_5f9c69d1e013f6ed16038e0b5daa6908
#
_entry.id   5f9c69d1e013f6ed16038e0b5daa6908
#
_cell.length_a   1.000
_cell.length_b   1.000
_cell.length_c   1.000
_cell.angle_alpha   90.00
_cell.angle_beta   90.00
_cell.angle_gamma   90.00
#
_symmetry.space_group_name_H-M   'P 1'
#
loop_
_entity.id
_entity.type
_entity.pdbx_description
1 polymer ?
#
loop_
_entity_poly.entity_id
_entity_poly.type
_entity_poly.pdbx_seq_one_letter_code
_entity_poly.pdbx_strand_id
1 'polypeptide(L)'
;MNRYSDLHHAVGNTPLIRLKKASEITGCDIYGKAEFLNPGQSVKDRAALNIIKNAIQSGSLQPGGTIVEGTAGNTGIGQHWLEMQWDLRL
;
A
#
# COMPACT_ATOMS: atom_id res chain seq x y z
N MET A 1 0.93 6.01 -19.80
CA MET A 1 0.50 4.85 -18.98
C MET A 1 1.65 4.43 -18.09
N ASN A 2 1.39 4.29 -16.79
CA ASN A 2 2.38 3.82 -15.85
C ASN A 2 2.50 2.30 -15.91
N ARG A 3 3.73 1.82 -15.99
CA ARG A 3 4.03 0.39 -15.96
C ARG A 3 4.87 0.08 -14.75
N TYR A 4 4.58 -1.05 -14.12
CA TYR A 4 5.34 -1.52 -12.96
C TYR A 4 5.80 -2.94 -13.20
N SER A 5 7.06 -3.23 -12.89
CA SER A 5 7.62 -4.57 -13.06
C SER A 5 7.03 -5.55 -12.06
N ASP A 6 6.51 -5.05 -10.95
CA ASP A 6 5.93 -5.86 -9.90
C ASP A 6 4.81 -5.11 -9.19
N LEU A 7 3.88 -5.85 -8.58
CA LEU A 7 2.70 -5.26 -7.95
C LEU A 7 3.07 -4.30 -6.82
N HIS A 8 4.07 -4.63 -6.01
CA HIS A 8 4.46 -3.77 -4.88
C HIS A 8 5.03 -2.42 -5.34
N HIS A 9 5.53 -2.32 -6.56
CA HIS A 9 5.99 -1.03 -7.09
C HIS A 9 4.84 -0.05 -7.34
N ALA A 10 3.60 -0.55 -7.43
CA ALA A 10 2.43 0.30 -7.58
C ALA A 10 1.98 0.92 -6.26
N VAL A 11 2.43 0.40 -5.12
CA VAL A 11 2.06 0.93 -3.81
C VAL A 11 2.57 2.36 -3.66
N GLY A 12 1.68 3.28 -3.28
CA GLY A 12 2.02 4.68 -3.08
C GLY A 12 2.08 5.54 -4.34
N ASN A 13 2.00 4.95 -5.50
CA ASN A 13 1.97 5.67 -6.78
C ASN A 13 0.52 6.00 -7.17
N THR A 14 -0.19 6.61 -6.23
CA THR A 14 -1.60 6.96 -6.38
C THR A 14 -1.75 8.37 -6.95
N PRO A 15 -2.81 8.61 -7.74
CA PRO A 15 -3.03 9.93 -8.32
C PRO A 15 -3.47 10.95 -7.29
N LEU A 16 -3.16 12.21 -7.59
CA LEU A 16 -3.65 13.36 -6.83
C LEU A 16 -4.82 13.95 -7.62
N ILE A 17 -5.99 14.00 -7.00
CA ILE A 17 -7.24 14.40 -7.67
C ILE A 17 -7.79 15.66 -7.02
N ARG A 18 -8.11 16.68 -7.84
CA ARG A 18 -8.77 17.88 -7.34
C ARG A 18 -10.22 17.56 -7.00
N LEU A 19 -10.63 17.90 -5.79
CA LEU A 19 -11.99 17.68 -5.31
C LEU A 19 -12.85 18.91 -5.64
N LYS A 20 -13.66 18.80 -6.68
CA LYS A 20 -14.40 19.91 -7.25
C LYS A 20 -15.33 20.59 -6.24
N LYS A 21 -16.20 19.81 -5.58
CA LYS A 21 -17.18 20.37 -4.64
C LYS A 21 -16.53 21.02 -3.43
N ALA A 22 -15.58 20.33 -2.81
CA ALA A 22 -14.87 20.87 -1.66
C ALA A 22 -14.11 22.15 -2.02
N SER A 23 -13.52 22.18 -3.20
CA SER A 23 -12.80 23.36 -3.69
C SER A 23 -13.75 24.51 -3.93
N GLU A 24 -14.91 24.29 -4.53
CA GLU A 24 -15.91 25.34 -4.78
C GLU A 24 -16.49 25.90 -3.49
N ILE A 25 -16.83 25.05 -2.52
CA ILE A 25 -17.43 25.47 -1.27
C ILE A 25 -16.47 26.32 -0.44
N THR A 26 -15.18 25.97 -0.44
CA THR A 26 -14.18 26.65 0.39
C THR A 26 -13.49 27.80 -0.30
N GLY A 27 -13.60 27.91 -1.62
CA GLY A 27 -12.83 28.88 -2.39
C GLY A 27 -11.34 28.55 -2.47
N CYS A 28 -10.94 27.34 -2.08
CA CYS A 28 -9.57 26.86 -2.11
C CYS A 28 -9.44 25.72 -3.12
N ASP A 29 -8.21 25.42 -3.53
CA ASP A 29 -7.94 24.21 -4.31
C ASP A 29 -7.65 23.08 -3.35
N ILE A 30 -8.58 22.12 -3.25
CA ILE A 30 -8.46 20.98 -2.36
C ILE A 30 -8.23 19.72 -3.20
N TYR A 31 -7.18 18.97 -2.86
CA TYR A 31 -6.80 17.77 -3.56
C TYR A 31 -6.87 16.56 -2.62
N GLY A 32 -7.27 15.44 -3.17
CA GLY A 32 -7.28 14.16 -2.47
C GLY A 32 -6.29 13.20 -3.10
N LYS A 33 -5.52 12.52 -2.29
CA LYS A 33 -4.66 11.43 -2.73
C LYS A 33 -5.50 10.17 -2.82
N ALA A 34 -5.64 9.61 -4.01
CA ALA A 34 -6.56 8.47 -4.26
C ALA A 34 -5.95 7.15 -3.75
N GLU A 35 -5.83 7.02 -2.43
CA GLU A 35 -5.18 5.85 -1.82
C GLU A 35 -5.97 4.55 -1.98
N PHE A 36 -7.25 4.62 -2.33
CA PHE A 36 -8.05 3.44 -2.68
C PHE A 36 -7.56 2.76 -3.97
N LEU A 37 -6.69 3.42 -4.74
CA LEU A 37 -6.08 2.84 -5.94
C LEU A 37 -4.77 2.10 -5.67
N ASN A 38 -4.34 2.00 -4.42
CA ASN A 38 -3.29 1.06 -4.05
C ASN A 38 -3.77 -0.38 -4.31
N PRO A 39 -2.85 -1.34 -4.55
CA PRO A 39 -3.24 -2.75 -4.77
C PRO A 39 -4.13 -3.34 -3.69
N GLY A 40 -3.90 -3.02 -2.41
CA GLY A 40 -4.74 -3.42 -1.29
C GLY A 40 -5.87 -2.45 -0.96
N GLN A 41 -6.07 -1.44 -1.79
CA GLN A 41 -7.19 -0.51 -1.77
C GLN A 41 -7.17 0.52 -0.64
N SER A 42 -6.04 0.75 0.02
CA SER A 42 -5.96 1.81 1.03
C SER A 42 -4.53 2.30 1.25
N VAL A 43 -4.41 3.39 2.02
CA VAL A 43 -3.12 3.95 2.45
C VAL A 43 -2.31 2.94 3.29
N LYS A 44 -2.96 1.95 3.86
CA LYS A 44 -2.28 0.93 4.69
C LYS A 44 -1.34 0.04 3.90
N ASP A 45 -1.48 -0.01 2.58
CA ASP A 45 -0.52 -0.68 1.71
C ASP A 45 0.88 -0.11 1.87
N ARG A 46 0.99 1.21 2.08
CA ARG A 46 2.29 1.87 2.31
C ARG A 46 2.95 1.34 3.58
N ALA A 47 2.18 1.24 4.67
CA ALA A 47 2.69 0.71 5.93
C ALA A 47 3.09 -0.76 5.80
N ALA A 48 2.25 -1.57 5.17
CA ALA A 48 2.51 -2.99 4.97
C ALA A 48 3.79 -3.21 4.15
N LEU A 49 3.94 -2.49 3.05
CA LEU A 49 5.13 -2.58 2.21
C LEU A 49 6.39 -2.23 3.00
N ASN A 50 6.36 -1.15 3.76
CA ASN A 50 7.51 -0.68 4.51
C ASN A 50 7.91 -1.67 5.62
N ILE A 51 6.93 -2.22 6.33
CA ILE A 51 7.17 -3.23 7.37
C ILE A 51 7.88 -4.45 6.77
N ILE A 52 7.38 -4.96 5.66
CA ILE A 52 7.94 -6.15 5.02
C ILE A 52 9.33 -5.87 4.46
N LYS A 53 9.53 -4.74 3.78
CA LYS A 53 10.83 -4.37 3.23
C LYS A 53 11.88 -4.25 4.33
N ASN A 54 11.55 -3.61 5.45
CA ASN A 54 12.47 -3.47 6.56
C ASN A 54 12.80 -4.82 7.20
N ALA A 55 11.82 -5.70 7.32
CA ALA A 55 12.03 -7.05 7.88
C ALA A 55 12.96 -7.87 6.98
N ILE A 56 12.82 -7.76 5.67
CA ILE A 56 13.69 -8.46 4.72
C ILE A 56 15.12 -7.89 4.80
N GLN A 57 15.27 -6.57 4.80
CA GLN A 57 16.58 -5.92 4.83
C GLN A 57 17.35 -6.21 6.12
N SER A 58 16.65 -6.30 7.25
CA SER A 58 17.27 -6.60 8.54
C SER A 58 17.57 -8.07 8.74
N GLY A 59 17.08 -8.94 7.86
CA GLY A 59 17.22 -10.38 7.99
C GLY A 59 16.21 -11.02 8.92
N SER A 60 15.29 -10.26 9.50
CA SER A 60 14.23 -10.80 10.38
C SER A 60 13.23 -11.66 9.61
N LEU A 61 13.05 -11.37 8.33
CA LEU A 61 12.16 -12.12 7.45
C LEU A 61 12.96 -12.63 6.27
N GLN A 62 12.92 -13.93 6.03
CA GLN A 62 13.63 -14.60 4.95
C GLN A 62 12.65 -15.27 4.01
N PRO A 63 13.06 -15.60 2.76
CA PRO A 63 12.18 -16.35 1.84
C PRO A 63 11.64 -17.61 2.51
N GLY A 64 10.34 -17.83 2.39
CA GLY A 64 9.67 -18.93 3.07
C GLY A 64 9.33 -18.67 4.52
N GLY A 65 9.68 -17.50 5.05
CA GLY A 65 9.34 -17.12 6.42
C GLY A 65 7.85 -16.92 6.61
N THR A 66 7.44 -16.81 7.87
CA THR A 66 6.03 -16.67 8.24
C THR A 66 5.76 -15.26 8.78
N ILE A 67 4.71 -14.63 8.28
CA ILE A 67 4.23 -13.36 8.79
C ILE A 67 3.00 -13.63 9.65
N VAL A 68 3.02 -13.14 10.89
CA VAL A 68 1.87 -13.21 11.78
C VAL A 68 1.35 -11.79 11.99
N GLU A 69 0.06 -11.60 11.73
CA GLU A 69 -0.55 -10.28 11.76
C GLU A 69 -1.83 -10.31 12.58
N GLY A 70 -1.92 -9.42 13.56
CA GLY A 70 -3.08 -9.32 14.45
C GLY A 70 -4.11 -8.29 14.01
N THR A 71 -3.92 -7.63 12.88
CA THR A 71 -4.87 -6.61 12.41
C THR A 71 -5.98 -7.24 11.56
N ALA A 72 -7.18 -6.71 11.68
CA ALA A 72 -8.33 -7.11 10.86
C ALA A 72 -8.60 -6.09 9.75
N GLY A 73 -7.72 -5.11 9.56
CA GLY A 73 -7.94 -4.02 8.61
C GLY A 73 -7.13 -4.13 7.34
N ASN A 74 -7.02 -2.99 6.65
CA ASN A 74 -6.37 -2.90 5.34
C ASN A 74 -4.86 -3.15 5.37
N THR A 75 -4.21 -3.02 6.52
CA THR A 75 -2.79 -3.38 6.66
C THR A 75 -2.62 -4.88 6.45
N GLY A 76 -3.50 -5.71 7.03
CA GLY A 76 -3.47 -7.16 6.82
C GLY A 76 -3.72 -7.52 5.36
N ILE A 77 -4.64 -6.83 4.68
CA ILE A 77 -4.88 -7.02 3.25
C ILE A 77 -3.62 -6.69 2.45
N GLY A 78 -2.97 -5.56 2.73
CA GLY A 78 -1.73 -5.16 2.05
C GLY A 78 -0.62 -6.18 2.25
N GLN A 79 -0.45 -6.71 3.47
CA GLN A 79 0.55 -7.72 3.76
C GLN A 79 0.26 -9.02 3.03
N HIS A 80 -1.00 -9.41 2.89
CA HIS A 80 -1.39 -10.61 2.14
C HIS A 80 -0.97 -10.49 0.68
N TRP A 81 -1.20 -9.34 0.04
CA TRP A 81 -0.76 -9.08 -1.32
C TRP A 81 0.76 -9.20 -1.46
N LEU A 82 1.49 -8.60 -0.55
CA LEU A 82 2.95 -8.61 -0.59
C LEU A 82 3.52 -10.00 -0.28
N GLU A 83 2.85 -10.75 0.59
CA GLU A 83 3.19 -12.14 0.86
C GLU A 83 3.11 -13.00 -0.39
N MET A 84 2.04 -12.87 -1.16
CA MET A 84 1.87 -13.58 -2.43
C MET A 84 3.01 -13.26 -3.40
N GLN A 85 3.47 -12.02 -3.40
CA GLN A 85 4.50 -11.56 -4.32
C GLN A 85 5.89 -12.10 -3.97
N TRP A 86 6.18 -12.27 -2.70
CA TRP A 86 7.48 -12.76 -2.23
C TRP A 86 7.48 -14.21 -1.76
N ASP A 87 6.39 -14.95 -2.02
CA ASP A 87 6.23 -16.33 -1.60
C ASP A 87 6.44 -16.51 -0.10
N LEU A 88 5.85 -15.63 0.68
CA LEU A 88 5.85 -15.67 2.14
C LEU A 88 4.55 -16.27 2.65
N ARG A 89 4.48 -16.57 3.96
CA ARG A 89 3.28 -17.12 4.59
C ARG A 89 2.83 -16.28 5.77
N LEU A 90 1.53 -16.12 5.89
CA LEU A 90 0.91 -15.51 7.07
C LEU A 90 0.86 -16.48 8.24
#